data_a7059d9dc92461739db4eb38e529d0e1
#
_entry.id   a7059d9dc92461739db4eb38e529d0e1
#
_cell.length_a   1.000
_cell.length_b   1.000
_cell.length_c   1.000
_cell.angle_alpha   90.00
_cell.angle_beta   90.00
_cell.angle_gamma   90.00
#
_symmetry.space_group_name_H-M   'P 1'
#
loop_
_entity.id
_entity.type
_entity.pdbx_description
1 polymer ?
#
loop_
_entity_poly.entity_id
_entity_poly.type
_entity_poly.pdbx_seq_one_letter_code
_entity_poly.pdbx_strand_id
1 'polypeptide(L)'
;MNIKDVKKTLAGLCLSSLASFAHADEGVPQHMVFASDPQYPWTEKSDSGEEESSADFEKRSKWLVESQFASIAQFRNEMGGQSTVPLMINGDMTAFGHGWQRSFMGGMLQKYFADDYLYGLGNHDYQNNVNDCFSESCAAGSIVDYRDHHVDKVDQMDLAVTGGFLNKHYLGSLAYSKSIGEVHLVQLNNEPTYQVKISHALNPTTFDIKQSLDWLENDLRIARMQGLVIIINMHKPYDWAGSWDEQKRFRAMIEKYQVTAMFAGHFHADGGSMSYIGSVPMFLSGAASRQTYLTASFSRDRKQLEVSLVEGNQWRKRTPVATVPVKSIFTSRL
;
A
#
# COMPACT_ATOMS: atom_id res chain seq x y z
N MET A 1 40.24 -19.02 72.29
CA MET A 1 39.55 -20.21 72.74
C MET A 1 38.49 -20.55 71.74
N ASN A 2 38.62 -21.69 71.16
CA ASN A 2 38.01 -22.20 69.94
C ASN A 2 36.53 -21.98 69.74
N ILE A 3 36.18 -21.62 68.48
CA ILE A 3 34.85 -21.78 67.96
C ILE A 3 34.98 -22.65 66.70
N LYS A 4 34.33 -23.82 66.74
CA LYS A 4 34.31 -24.79 65.66
C LYS A 4 33.09 -24.55 64.75
N ASP A 5 33.40 -24.66 63.48
CA ASP A 5 32.50 -24.72 62.29
C ASP A 5 31.24 -25.57 62.46
N VAL A 6 30.14 -25.07 61.87
CA VAL A 6 29.05 -25.89 61.36
C VAL A 6 28.66 -25.30 60.00
N LYS A 7 29.08 -25.96 58.93
CA LYS A 7 28.54 -25.78 57.58
C LYS A 7 27.18 -26.47 57.55
N LYS A 8 26.12 -25.75 57.26
CA LYS A 8 24.85 -26.28 56.77
C LYS A 8 24.62 -25.88 55.33
N THR A 9 24.74 -26.85 54.46
CA THR A 9 24.40 -26.81 53.05
C THR A 9 22.88 -26.77 52.95
N LEU A 10 22.30 -25.65 52.49
CA LEU A 10 20.92 -25.59 52.06
C LEU A 10 20.93 -25.70 50.50
N ALA A 11 20.52 -26.86 49.99
CA ALA A 11 20.18 -27.06 48.63
C ALA A 11 18.80 -26.42 48.37
N GLY A 12 18.79 -25.20 47.81
CA GLY A 12 17.61 -24.54 47.34
C GLY A 12 17.26 -25.04 45.94
N LEU A 13 16.21 -25.84 45.80
CA LEU A 13 15.57 -26.11 44.54
C LEU A 13 14.95 -24.81 44.02
N CYS A 14 15.60 -24.19 43.04
CA CYS A 14 14.93 -23.20 42.16
C CYS A 14 14.05 -23.96 41.17
N LEU A 15 12.79 -24.09 41.48
CA LEU A 15 11.75 -24.33 40.47
C LEU A 15 11.63 -23.04 39.64
N SER A 16 12.33 -22.95 38.52
CA SER A 16 12.05 -21.98 37.48
C SER A 16 10.73 -22.38 36.82
N SER A 17 9.63 -21.79 37.27
CA SER A 17 8.39 -21.75 36.53
C SER A 17 8.65 -21.02 35.23
N LEU A 18 8.81 -21.76 34.14
CA LEU A 18 8.68 -21.25 32.78
C LEU A 18 7.21 -20.80 32.62
N ALA A 19 6.91 -19.59 33.08
CA ALA A 19 5.74 -18.89 32.62
C ALA A 19 5.96 -18.63 31.12
N SER A 20 5.41 -19.48 30.27
CA SER A 20 5.19 -19.16 28.87
C SER A 20 4.26 -17.94 28.86
N PHE A 21 4.88 -16.76 28.82
CA PHE A 21 4.15 -15.58 28.39
C PHE A 21 3.77 -15.84 26.94
N ALA A 22 2.51 -16.27 26.73
CA ALA A 22 1.86 -16.04 25.47
C ALA A 22 1.88 -14.51 25.29
N HIS A 23 2.91 -14.01 24.61
CA HIS A 23 2.85 -12.69 24.03
C HIS A 23 1.65 -12.77 23.09
N ALA A 24 0.54 -12.15 23.48
CA ALA A 24 -0.45 -11.74 22.51
C ALA A 24 0.32 -11.01 21.44
N ASP A 25 0.19 -11.42 20.17
CA ASP A 25 0.82 -10.81 19.01
C ASP A 25 0.21 -9.41 18.82
N GLU A 26 0.48 -8.49 19.73
CA GLU A 26 0.12 -7.08 19.62
C GLU A 26 0.97 -6.51 18.48
N GLY A 27 0.36 -6.33 17.32
CA GLY A 27 0.97 -5.68 16.17
C GLY A 27 1.15 -6.53 14.91
N VAL A 28 0.81 -7.82 14.92
CA VAL A 28 0.84 -8.65 13.69
C VAL A 28 -0.52 -8.58 13.00
N PRO A 29 -0.63 -8.03 11.78
CA PRO A 29 -1.91 -7.88 11.11
C PRO A 29 -2.48 -9.25 10.73
N GLN A 30 -3.68 -9.56 11.21
CA GLN A 30 -4.44 -10.74 10.80
C GLN A 30 -5.21 -10.49 9.51
N HIS A 31 -5.65 -9.25 9.32
CA HIS A 31 -6.43 -8.78 8.18
C HIS A 31 -5.79 -7.55 7.58
N MET A 32 -5.99 -7.34 6.28
CA MET A 32 -5.55 -6.17 5.52
C MET A 32 -6.62 -5.78 4.52
N VAL A 33 -6.63 -4.52 4.10
CA VAL A 33 -7.49 -4.01 3.04
C VAL A 33 -6.64 -3.46 1.91
N PHE A 34 -6.99 -3.81 0.67
CA PHE A 34 -6.41 -3.27 -0.56
C PHE A 34 -7.53 -2.64 -1.39
N ALA A 35 -7.57 -1.33 -1.39
CA ALA A 35 -8.46 -0.53 -2.23
C ALA A 35 -7.67 0.14 -3.35
N SER A 36 -8.35 0.70 -4.32
CA SER A 36 -7.76 1.49 -5.40
C SER A 36 -8.79 2.42 -6.00
N ASP A 37 -8.33 3.37 -6.78
CA ASP A 37 -9.16 4.20 -7.66
C ASP A 37 -10.39 4.83 -6.95
N PRO A 38 -10.21 5.52 -5.81
CA PRO A 38 -11.27 6.37 -5.29
C PRO A 38 -11.58 7.52 -6.26
N GLN A 39 -10.60 7.97 -7.00
CA GLN A 39 -10.58 8.79 -8.21
C GLN A 39 -11.62 9.93 -8.24
N TYR A 40 -11.70 10.68 -7.15
CA TYR A 40 -12.69 11.77 -7.06
C TYR A 40 -12.34 12.98 -7.94
N PRO A 41 -13.33 13.53 -8.71
CA PRO A 41 -14.68 13.02 -8.93
C PRO A 41 -14.72 12.03 -10.11
N TRP A 42 -15.30 10.86 -9.91
CA TRP A 42 -15.46 9.81 -10.92
C TRP A 42 -16.69 8.96 -10.63
N THR A 43 -17.37 8.47 -11.66
CA THR A 43 -18.57 7.64 -11.53
C THR A 43 -18.50 6.42 -12.46
N GLU A 44 -19.43 5.50 -12.29
CA GLU A 44 -19.60 4.37 -13.21
C GLU A 44 -19.91 4.81 -14.65
N LYS A 45 -20.52 6.00 -14.81
CA LYS A 45 -20.76 6.59 -16.15
C LYS A 45 -19.49 7.15 -16.75
N SER A 46 -18.60 7.71 -15.93
CA SER A 46 -17.25 8.09 -16.39
C SER A 46 -16.52 6.88 -16.97
N ASP A 47 -16.63 5.71 -16.32
CA ASP A 47 -16.03 4.47 -16.82
C ASP A 47 -16.59 4.00 -18.15
N SER A 48 -17.89 4.22 -18.42
CA SER A 48 -18.57 3.82 -19.66
C SER A 48 -18.56 4.90 -20.74
N GLY A 49 -18.10 6.12 -20.43
CA GLY A 49 -18.14 7.26 -21.33
C GLY A 49 -19.55 7.82 -21.55
N GLU A 50 -20.46 7.55 -20.61
CA GLU A 50 -21.81 8.06 -20.64
C GLU A 50 -21.89 9.48 -20.09
N GLU A 51 -22.77 10.30 -20.69
CA GLU A 51 -23.02 11.65 -20.19
C GLU A 51 -23.90 11.64 -18.94
N GLU A 52 -23.64 12.57 -18.04
CA GLU A 52 -24.47 12.85 -16.86
C GLU A 52 -24.50 14.34 -16.54
N SER A 53 -25.52 14.79 -15.83
CA SER A 53 -25.57 16.20 -15.38
C SER A 53 -24.47 16.47 -14.38
N SER A 54 -23.91 17.70 -14.38
CA SER A 54 -22.86 18.08 -13.42
C SER A 54 -23.29 17.90 -11.97
N ALA A 55 -24.57 18.12 -11.66
CA ALA A 55 -25.10 17.96 -10.30
C ALA A 55 -25.18 16.48 -9.88
N ASP A 56 -25.62 15.59 -10.80
CA ASP A 56 -25.66 14.15 -10.53
C ASP A 56 -24.25 13.58 -10.44
N PHE A 57 -23.34 13.98 -11.33
CA PHE A 57 -21.93 13.61 -11.32
C PHE A 57 -21.26 13.95 -9.97
N GLU A 58 -21.40 15.20 -9.51
CA GLU A 58 -20.81 15.62 -8.23
C GLU A 58 -21.40 14.85 -7.05
N LYS A 59 -22.73 14.74 -6.99
CA LYS A 59 -23.42 14.00 -5.95
C LYS A 59 -23.06 12.53 -5.92
N ARG A 60 -23.04 11.90 -7.10
CA ARG A 60 -22.76 10.47 -7.25
C ARG A 60 -21.32 10.15 -6.90
N SER A 61 -20.36 10.89 -7.43
CA SER A 61 -18.94 10.68 -7.13
C SER A 61 -18.58 10.83 -5.65
N LYS A 62 -19.16 11.84 -4.98
CA LYS A 62 -19.04 11.98 -3.52
C LYS A 62 -19.57 10.76 -2.77
N TRP A 63 -20.77 10.32 -3.13
CA TRP A 63 -21.40 9.17 -2.49
C TRP A 63 -20.60 7.88 -2.69
N LEU A 64 -20.04 7.66 -3.88
CA LEU A 64 -19.23 6.47 -4.18
C LEU A 64 -18.00 6.38 -3.28
N VAL A 65 -17.23 7.46 -3.17
CA VAL A 65 -16.07 7.52 -2.28
C VAL A 65 -16.48 7.34 -0.82
N GLU A 66 -17.49 8.09 -0.39
CA GLU A 66 -17.96 8.06 1.00
C GLU A 66 -18.47 6.67 1.40
N SER A 67 -19.25 6.02 0.55
CA SER A 67 -19.81 4.69 0.81
C SER A 67 -18.73 3.62 0.87
N GLN A 68 -17.71 3.68 0.00
CA GLN A 68 -16.59 2.75 0.03
C GLN A 68 -15.74 2.94 1.29
N PHE A 69 -15.39 4.17 1.64
CA PHE A 69 -14.57 4.45 2.83
C PHE A 69 -15.31 4.10 4.12
N ALA A 70 -16.62 4.34 4.20
CA ALA A 70 -17.43 3.90 5.32
C ALA A 70 -17.43 2.37 5.49
N SER A 71 -17.55 1.64 4.38
CA SER A 71 -17.49 0.16 4.39
C SER A 71 -16.13 -0.35 4.83
N ILE A 72 -15.05 0.22 4.33
CA ILE A 72 -13.67 -0.12 4.72
C ILE A 72 -13.44 0.17 6.21
N ALA A 73 -13.85 1.35 6.69
CA ALA A 73 -13.71 1.72 8.09
C ALA A 73 -14.48 0.75 9.01
N GLN A 74 -15.71 0.36 8.61
CA GLN A 74 -16.50 -0.61 9.36
C GLN A 74 -15.81 -1.98 9.40
N PHE A 75 -15.33 -2.49 8.27
CA PHE A 75 -14.55 -3.74 8.22
C PHE A 75 -13.36 -3.68 9.18
N ARG A 76 -12.53 -2.64 9.08
CA ARG A 76 -11.34 -2.49 9.91
C ARG A 76 -11.68 -2.47 11.39
N ASN A 77 -12.71 -1.71 11.79
CA ASN A 77 -13.14 -1.60 13.18
C ASN A 77 -13.63 -2.94 13.75
N GLU A 78 -14.34 -3.74 12.94
CA GLU A 78 -14.86 -5.04 13.38
C GLU A 78 -13.80 -6.15 13.37
N MET A 79 -12.75 -6.01 12.53
CA MET A 79 -11.68 -7.00 12.38
C MET A 79 -10.45 -6.74 13.27
N GLY A 80 -10.55 -5.87 14.25
CA GLY A 80 -9.47 -5.63 15.23
C GLY A 80 -9.12 -4.16 15.45
N GLY A 81 -9.65 -3.26 14.66
CA GLY A 81 -9.40 -1.82 14.74
C GLY A 81 -8.49 -1.30 13.63
N GLN A 82 -8.54 0.01 13.44
CA GLN A 82 -7.83 0.64 12.31
C GLN A 82 -6.31 0.46 12.40
N SER A 83 -5.75 0.55 13.60
CA SER A 83 -4.31 0.41 13.84
C SER A 83 -3.77 -1.01 13.62
N THR A 84 -4.63 -2.04 13.65
CA THR A 84 -4.23 -3.45 13.48
C THR A 84 -4.60 -4.04 12.12
N VAL A 85 -5.45 -3.36 11.35
CA VAL A 85 -5.86 -3.78 10.00
C VAL A 85 -5.34 -2.76 8.99
N PRO A 86 -4.16 -2.97 8.41
CA PRO A 86 -3.58 -2.04 7.45
C PRO A 86 -4.50 -1.79 6.25
N LEU A 87 -4.51 -0.55 5.77
CA LEU A 87 -5.19 -0.12 4.55
C LEU A 87 -4.15 0.38 3.55
N MET A 88 -4.14 -0.24 2.37
CA MET A 88 -3.41 0.22 1.18
C MET A 88 -4.40 0.70 0.13
N ILE A 89 -4.18 1.91 -0.43
CA ILE A 89 -4.96 2.45 -1.54
C ILE A 89 -4.02 2.58 -2.75
N ASN A 90 -4.21 1.76 -3.77
CA ASN A 90 -3.28 1.58 -4.87
C ASN A 90 -3.39 2.64 -5.98
N GLY A 91 -3.41 3.91 -5.61
CA GLY A 91 -3.34 5.03 -6.55
C GLY A 91 -4.68 5.50 -7.10
N ASP A 92 -4.60 6.49 -7.99
CA ASP A 92 -5.71 7.26 -8.56
C ASP A 92 -6.64 7.79 -7.45
N MET A 93 -6.03 8.57 -6.56
CA MET A 93 -6.75 9.22 -5.45
C MET A 93 -7.74 10.25 -5.99
N THR A 94 -7.36 10.94 -7.07
CA THR A 94 -8.15 11.98 -7.72
C THR A 94 -8.23 11.78 -9.23
N ALA A 95 -9.26 12.35 -9.87
CA ALA A 95 -9.42 12.27 -11.32
C ALA A 95 -8.34 13.04 -12.10
N PHE A 96 -7.85 14.18 -11.55
CA PHE A 96 -6.93 15.07 -12.28
C PHE A 96 -5.92 15.81 -11.37
N GLY A 97 -5.82 15.47 -10.08
CA GLY A 97 -4.88 16.10 -9.15
C GLY A 97 -5.19 17.55 -8.80
N HIS A 98 -6.35 18.11 -9.17
CA HIS A 98 -6.73 19.49 -8.83
C HIS A 98 -6.77 19.72 -7.33
N GLY A 99 -6.36 20.89 -6.85
CA GLY A 99 -6.30 21.20 -5.42
C GLY A 99 -7.62 20.98 -4.67
N TRP A 100 -8.78 21.29 -5.30
CA TRP A 100 -10.07 21.05 -4.69
C TRP A 100 -10.42 19.54 -4.60
N GLN A 101 -9.98 18.73 -5.57
CA GLN A 101 -10.13 17.26 -5.55
C GLN A 101 -9.31 16.68 -4.41
N ARG A 102 -8.04 17.07 -4.32
CA ARG A 102 -7.12 16.63 -3.25
C ARG A 102 -7.63 17.05 -1.88
N SER A 103 -8.15 18.28 -1.74
CA SER A 103 -8.74 18.76 -0.50
C SER A 103 -9.97 17.95 -0.07
N PHE A 104 -10.85 17.60 -1.01
CA PHE A 104 -11.99 16.72 -0.74
C PHE A 104 -11.51 15.34 -0.29
N MET A 105 -10.59 14.73 -1.02
CA MET A 105 -10.05 13.41 -0.67
C MET A 105 -9.36 13.41 0.69
N GLY A 106 -8.54 14.43 1.00
CA GLY A 106 -7.93 14.59 2.32
C GLY A 106 -8.97 14.66 3.45
N GLY A 107 -10.09 15.38 3.23
CA GLY A 107 -11.20 15.43 4.18
C GLY A 107 -11.88 14.07 4.38
N MET A 108 -12.07 13.29 3.31
CA MET A 108 -12.66 11.94 3.40
C MET A 108 -11.71 10.96 4.10
N LEU A 109 -10.43 10.96 3.76
CA LEU A 109 -9.42 10.12 4.39
C LEU A 109 -9.31 10.42 5.90
N GLN A 110 -9.25 11.70 6.27
CA GLN A 110 -9.25 12.12 7.68
C GLN A 110 -10.51 11.69 8.42
N LYS A 111 -11.69 11.81 7.79
CA LYS A 111 -12.98 11.44 8.39
C LYS A 111 -13.06 9.94 8.72
N TYR A 112 -12.61 9.08 7.81
CA TYR A 112 -12.81 7.64 7.90
C TYR A 112 -11.62 6.87 8.45
N PHE A 113 -10.40 7.36 8.25
CA PHE A 113 -9.17 6.63 8.56
C PHE A 113 -8.20 7.41 9.45
N ALA A 114 -8.48 8.68 9.75
CA ALA A 114 -7.54 9.58 10.41
C ALA A 114 -6.17 9.52 9.69
N ASP A 115 -5.13 9.03 10.38
CA ASP A 115 -3.80 8.88 9.79
C ASP A 115 -3.41 7.40 9.51
N ASP A 116 -4.32 6.46 9.78
CA ASP A 116 -4.05 5.02 9.68
C ASP A 116 -4.35 4.46 8.29
N TYR A 117 -3.70 5.00 7.27
CA TYR A 117 -3.73 4.49 5.90
C TYR A 117 -2.42 4.75 5.19
N LEU A 118 -2.17 3.98 4.14
CA LEU A 118 -1.08 4.16 3.18
C LEU A 118 -1.67 4.20 1.78
N TYR A 119 -1.06 4.97 0.87
CA TYR A 119 -1.53 5.02 -0.51
C TYR A 119 -0.40 5.15 -1.52
N GLY A 120 -0.65 4.79 -2.76
CA GLY A 120 0.20 5.02 -3.91
C GLY A 120 -0.28 6.19 -4.75
N LEU A 121 0.52 6.59 -5.74
CA LEU A 121 0.11 7.48 -6.80
C LEU A 121 -0.28 6.64 -8.03
N GLY A 122 -1.38 7.01 -8.69
CA GLY A 122 -1.75 6.46 -9.97
C GLY A 122 -1.51 7.44 -11.12
N ASN A 123 -1.88 7.04 -12.34
CA ASN A 123 -1.65 7.88 -13.52
C ASN A 123 -2.47 9.18 -13.51
N HIS A 124 -3.65 9.17 -12.92
CA HIS A 124 -4.47 10.37 -12.77
C HIS A 124 -3.92 11.35 -11.72
N ASP A 125 -3.10 10.90 -10.78
CA ASP A 125 -2.52 11.77 -9.76
C ASP A 125 -1.33 12.57 -10.28
N TYR A 126 -0.49 12.03 -11.18
CA TYR A 126 0.71 12.74 -11.64
C TYR A 126 1.20 12.41 -13.06
N GLN A 127 0.80 11.31 -13.70
CA GLN A 127 1.26 10.96 -15.05
C GLN A 127 0.42 11.66 -16.12
N ASN A 128 -0.90 11.53 -16.05
CA ASN A 128 -1.81 12.08 -17.06
C ASN A 128 -1.96 13.61 -16.97
N ASN A 129 -1.66 14.18 -15.81
CA ASN A 129 -1.84 15.60 -15.53
C ASN A 129 -0.53 16.42 -15.47
N VAL A 130 0.57 15.85 -15.93
CA VAL A 130 1.79 16.63 -16.21
C VAL A 130 1.51 17.61 -17.34
N ASN A 131 1.74 18.89 -17.10
CA ASN A 131 1.41 20.03 -17.97
C ASN A 131 -0.10 20.36 -18.08
N ASP A 132 -0.97 19.74 -17.32
CA ASP A 132 -2.40 19.99 -17.40
C ASP A 132 -2.85 21.21 -16.57
N CYS A 133 -2.20 21.51 -15.48
CA CYS A 133 -2.45 22.70 -14.67
C CYS A 133 -1.36 23.77 -14.85
N PHE A 134 -1.72 25.02 -14.58
CA PHE A 134 -0.75 26.11 -14.60
C PHE A 134 0.43 25.82 -13.67
N SER A 135 1.65 25.95 -14.17
CA SER A 135 2.89 25.61 -13.45
C SER A 135 2.93 24.17 -12.94
N GLU A 136 2.23 23.26 -13.59
CA GLU A 136 2.17 21.83 -13.23
C GLU A 136 1.75 21.57 -11.77
N SER A 137 0.99 22.48 -11.20
CA SER A 137 0.61 22.44 -9.78
C SER A 137 -0.29 21.25 -9.44
N CYS A 138 -0.98 20.65 -10.41
CA CYS A 138 -1.77 19.45 -10.20
C CYS A 138 -0.87 18.25 -9.87
N ALA A 139 0.02 17.86 -10.77
CA ALA A 139 0.96 16.75 -10.56
C ALA A 139 1.90 17.02 -9.38
N ALA A 140 2.49 18.22 -9.33
CA ALA A 140 3.38 18.62 -8.23
C ALA A 140 2.66 18.61 -6.88
N GLY A 141 1.40 19.06 -6.83
CA GLY A 141 0.59 19.05 -5.62
C GLY A 141 0.30 17.64 -5.12
N SER A 142 -0.05 16.71 -6.00
CA SER A 142 -0.27 15.30 -5.64
C SER A 142 0.99 14.66 -5.05
N ILE A 143 2.15 14.95 -5.64
CA ILE A 143 3.45 14.45 -5.13
C ILE A 143 3.78 15.05 -3.75
N VAL A 144 3.50 16.34 -3.55
CA VAL A 144 3.73 16.99 -2.25
C VAL A 144 2.85 16.37 -1.17
N ASP A 145 1.55 16.23 -1.42
CA ASP A 145 0.62 15.62 -0.47
C ASP A 145 1.01 14.18 -0.15
N TYR A 146 1.39 13.40 -1.18
CA TYR A 146 1.87 12.04 -1.03
C TYR A 146 3.12 11.96 -0.15
N ARG A 147 4.14 12.77 -0.46
CA ARG A 147 5.38 12.82 0.33
C ARG A 147 5.11 13.20 1.78
N ASP A 148 4.35 14.27 1.99
CA ASP A 148 4.09 14.81 3.32
C ASP A 148 3.29 13.84 4.19
N HIS A 149 2.42 13.01 3.57
CA HIS A 149 1.72 11.96 4.28
C HIS A 149 2.62 10.79 4.70
N HIS A 150 3.60 10.42 3.87
CA HIS A 150 4.35 9.17 4.06
C HIS A 150 5.71 9.34 4.73
N VAL A 151 6.40 10.47 4.55
CA VAL A 151 7.81 10.63 4.89
C VAL A 151 8.16 10.26 6.34
N ASP A 152 7.26 10.54 7.28
CA ASP A 152 7.45 10.24 8.71
C ASP A 152 6.72 8.95 9.16
N LYS A 153 6.05 8.23 8.25
CA LYS A 153 5.23 7.04 8.57
C LYS A 153 5.81 5.74 8.05
N VAL A 154 6.65 5.81 7.02
CA VAL A 154 7.20 4.63 6.35
C VAL A 154 8.63 4.35 6.80
N ASP A 155 9.06 3.11 6.67
CA ASP A 155 10.39 2.71 7.12
C ASP A 155 11.47 3.19 6.14
N GLN A 156 11.18 3.17 4.85
CA GLN A 156 12.06 3.65 3.78
C GLN A 156 11.26 4.29 2.66
N MET A 157 11.82 5.32 2.04
CA MET A 157 11.26 5.95 0.84
C MET A 157 12.39 6.23 -0.16
N ASP A 158 12.17 5.90 -1.42
CA ASP A 158 13.08 6.22 -2.51
C ASP A 158 12.95 7.69 -2.89
N LEU A 159 13.51 8.55 -2.07
CA LEU A 159 13.45 10.00 -2.18
C LEU A 159 14.72 10.67 -1.65
N ALA A 160 15.40 11.40 -2.52
CA ALA A 160 16.45 12.34 -2.13
C ALA A 160 16.00 13.77 -2.41
N VAL A 161 16.30 14.69 -1.50
CA VAL A 161 15.98 16.12 -1.65
C VAL A 161 17.28 16.89 -1.66
N THR A 162 17.51 17.66 -2.72
CA THR A 162 18.69 18.51 -2.92
C THR A 162 18.29 19.94 -3.25
N GLY A 163 19.26 20.85 -3.32
CA GLY A 163 19.04 22.27 -3.62
C GLY A 163 18.59 23.09 -2.41
N GLY A 164 18.39 24.40 -2.64
CA GLY A 164 17.98 25.35 -1.64
C GLY A 164 16.50 25.73 -1.74
N PHE A 165 16.11 26.75 -0.97
CA PHE A 165 14.71 27.20 -0.90
C PHE A 165 14.10 27.57 -2.26
N LEU A 166 14.91 28.15 -3.17
CA LEU A 166 14.44 28.60 -4.49
C LEU A 166 14.67 27.60 -5.63
N ASN A 167 15.27 26.43 -5.35
CA ASN A 167 15.60 25.44 -6.37
C ASN A 167 15.62 24.02 -5.80
N LYS A 168 14.58 23.64 -5.07
CA LYS A 168 14.45 22.28 -4.55
C LYS A 168 14.36 21.27 -5.69
N HIS A 169 15.10 20.20 -5.54
CA HIS A 169 15.08 19.07 -6.45
C HIS A 169 14.80 17.80 -5.68
N TYR A 170 13.70 17.16 -5.99
CA TYR A 170 13.28 15.87 -5.48
C TYR A 170 13.66 14.80 -6.51
N LEU A 171 14.45 13.83 -6.08
CA LEU A 171 14.98 12.77 -6.92
C LEU A 171 14.68 11.41 -6.31
N GLY A 172 14.15 10.50 -7.11
CA GLY A 172 13.81 9.13 -6.70
C GLY A 172 12.46 8.69 -7.28
N SER A 173 12.12 7.42 -7.16
CA SER A 173 10.85 6.89 -7.67
C SER A 173 9.65 7.22 -6.78
N LEU A 174 9.85 7.73 -5.57
CA LEU A 174 8.84 7.89 -4.53
C LEU A 174 8.23 6.57 -4.05
N ALA A 175 8.79 5.42 -4.45
CA ALA A 175 8.43 4.15 -3.86
C ALA A 175 8.77 4.14 -2.37
N TYR A 176 8.01 3.40 -1.60
CA TYR A 176 8.28 3.24 -0.17
C TYR A 176 8.01 1.83 0.33
N SER A 177 8.52 1.52 1.51
CA SER A 177 8.17 0.30 2.25
C SER A 177 7.85 0.58 3.70
N LYS A 178 6.95 -0.24 4.27
CA LYS A 178 6.51 -0.22 5.65
C LYS A 178 6.37 -1.64 6.16
N SER A 179 7.03 -1.95 7.27
CA SER A 179 6.85 -3.22 7.98
C SER A 179 5.86 -3.05 9.13
N ILE A 180 4.88 -3.94 9.19
CA ILE A 180 3.87 -4.00 10.25
C ILE A 180 3.88 -5.42 10.78
N GLY A 181 4.46 -5.61 11.97
CA GLY A 181 4.75 -6.95 12.47
C GLY A 181 5.66 -7.72 11.51
N GLU A 182 5.22 -8.89 11.06
CA GLU A 182 5.97 -9.73 10.11
C GLU A 182 5.66 -9.42 8.63
N VAL A 183 4.77 -8.47 8.34
CA VAL A 183 4.36 -8.13 6.97
C VAL A 183 5.12 -6.90 6.49
N HIS A 184 5.79 -7.03 5.35
CA HIS A 184 6.50 -5.97 4.65
C HIS A 184 5.70 -5.53 3.43
N LEU A 185 5.11 -4.35 3.52
CA LEU A 185 4.33 -3.72 2.46
C LEU A 185 5.25 -2.80 1.65
N VAL A 186 5.31 -3.03 0.35
CA VAL A 186 6.03 -2.18 -0.60
C VAL A 186 5.02 -1.49 -1.49
N GLN A 187 5.13 -0.19 -1.68
CA GLN A 187 4.37 0.58 -2.66
C GLN A 187 5.30 1.07 -3.77
N LEU A 188 5.01 0.70 -4.99
CA LEU A 188 5.65 1.23 -6.19
C LEU A 188 4.71 2.24 -6.85
N ASN A 189 5.27 3.33 -7.37
CA ASN A 189 4.48 4.31 -8.12
C ASN A 189 4.40 3.91 -9.58
N ASN A 190 3.17 3.85 -10.11
CA ASN A 190 2.83 3.31 -11.42
C ASN A 190 3.45 1.91 -11.61
N GLU A 191 4.53 1.87 -12.36
CA GLU A 191 5.34 0.67 -12.57
C GLU A 191 6.81 0.95 -12.21
N PRO A 192 7.61 -0.08 -11.88
CA PRO A 192 8.97 0.10 -11.39
C PRO A 192 9.93 0.78 -12.37
N THR A 193 9.58 0.80 -13.64
CA THR A 193 10.41 1.35 -14.72
C THR A 193 9.94 2.72 -15.22
N TYR A 194 8.85 3.25 -14.68
CA TYR A 194 8.30 4.53 -15.06
C TYR A 194 9.25 5.69 -14.70
N GLN A 195 9.39 6.63 -15.63
CA GLN A 195 10.21 7.83 -15.44
C GLN A 195 9.44 9.05 -15.94
N VAL A 196 9.40 10.09 -15.11
CA VAL A 196 8.83 11.38 -15.46
C VAL A 196 9.61 12.50 -14.76
N LYS A 197 9.72 13.64 -15.42
CA LYS A 197 10.25 14.86 -14.84
C LYS A 197 9.18 15.93 -14.87
N ILE A 198 8.89 16.51 -13.71
CA ILE A 198 7.89 17.55 -13.53
C ILE A 198 8.63 18.82 -13.11
N SER A 199 8.59 19.86 -13.94
CA SER A 199 9.15 21.17 -13.65
C SER A 199 8.52 22.23 -14.54
N HIS A 200 8.44 23.46 -14.07
CA HIS A 200 7.90 24.58 -14.82
C HIS A 200 8.74 25.85 -14.55
N ALA A 201 8.83 26.75 -15.54
CA ALA A 201 9.62 27.97 -15.41
C ALA A 201 9.22 28.88 -14.23
N LEU A 202 7.94 28.85 -13.83
CA LEU A 202 7.41 29.61 -12.69
C LEU A 202 7.37 28.77 -11.39
N ASN A 203 7.72 27.49 -11.45
CA ASN A 203 7.85 26.62 -10.28
C ASN A 203 9.31 26.21 -10.11
N PRO A 204 10.02 26.75 -9.11
CA PRO A 204 11.45 26.47 -8.93
C PRO A 204 11.72 25.05 -8.41
N THR A 205 10.69 24.32 -8.05
CA THR A 205 10.79 22.93 -7.58
C THR A 205 10.80 21.98 -8.78
N THR A 206 11.72 21.03 -8.79
CA THR A 206 11.78 19.97 -9.78
C THR A 206 11.54 18.63 -9.10
N PHE A 207 10.62 17.83 -9.64
CA PHE A 207 10.43 16.43 -9.29
C PHE A 207 10.95 15.57 -10.44
N ASP A 208 12.04 14.85 -10.21
CA ASP A 208 12.66 13.93 -11.18
C ASP A 208 12.42 12.51 -10.69
N ILE A 209 11.25 11.99 -11.05
CA ILE A 209 10.79 10.66 -10.66
C ILE A 209 11.42 9.65 -11.61
N LYS A 210 12.12 8.66 -11.03
CA LYS A 210 12.87 7.63 -11.78
C LYS A 210 12.40 6.24 -11.39
N GLN A 211 12.78 5.28 -12.21
CA GLN A 211 12.55 3.87 -11.95
C GLN A 211 13.08 3.44 -10.57
N SER A 212 12.38 2.50 -9.96
CA SER A 212 12.62 2.04 -8.59
C SER A 212 13.42 0.72 -8.48
N LEU A 213 13.90 0.13 -9.59
CA LEU A 213 14.42 -1.24 -9.58
C LEU A 213 15.63 -1.46 -8.66
N ASP A 214 16.56 -0.51 -8.60
CA ASP A 214 17.74 -0.65 -7.72
C ASP A 214 17.37 -0.52 -6.25
N TRP A 215 16.51 0.43 -5.93
CA TRP A 215 15.97 0.61 -4.59
C TRP A 215 15.18 -0.62 -4.16
N LEU A 216 14.27 -1.11 -5.02
CA LEU A 216 13.42 -2.27 -4.77
C LEU A 216 14.25 -3.53 -4.49
N GLU A 217 15.31 -3.79 -5.28
CA GLU A 217 16.15 -4.96 -5.07
C GLU A 217 16.82 -4.96 -3.69
N ASN A 218 17.28 -3.80 -3.25
CA ASN A 218 17.88 -3.66 -1.92
C ASN A 218 16.84 -3.84 -0.81
N ASP A 219 15.66 -3.23 -0.96
CA ASP A 219 14.56 -3.31 0.00
C ASP A 219 14.07 -4.75 0.18
N LEU A 220 13.75 -5.44 -0.92
CA LEU A 220 13.32 -6.85 -0.91
C LEU A 220 14.38 -7.78 -0.32
N ARG A 221 15.66 -7.49 -0.58
CA ARG A 221 16.77 -8.27 -0.01
C ARG A 221 16.81 -8.15 1.52
N ILE A 222 16.64 -6.93 2.05
CA ILE A 222 16.60 -6.67 3.49
C ILE A 222 15.39 -7.36 4.13
N ALA A 223 14.21 -7.17 3.56
CA ALA A 223 12.98 -7.79 4.05
C ALA A 223 13.08 -9.32 4.07
N ARG A 224 13.67 -9.92 3.04
CA ARG A 224 13.87 -11.38 2.97
C ARG A 224 14.88 -11.86 4.01
N MET A 225 15.96 -11.12 4.25
CA MET A 225 16.94 -11.45 5.30
C MET A 225 16.30 -11.41 6.71
N GLN A 226 15.33 -10.54 6.91
CA GLN A 226 14.55 -10.45 8.16
C GLN A 226 13.45 -11.51 8.24
N GLY A 227 13.19 -12.27 7.16
CA GLY A 227 12.18 -13.31 7.10
C GLY A 227 10.76 -12.83 6.95
N LEU A 228 10.56 -11.58 6.54
CA LEU A 228 9.25 -10.95 6.44
C LEU A 228 8.42 -11.53 5.28
N VAL A 229 7.10 -11.47 5.44
CA VAL A 229 6.12 -11.73 4.38
C VAL A 229 6.04 -10.49 3.49
N ILE A 230 6.45 -10.61 2.24
CA ILE A 230 6.57 -9.48 1.33
C ILE A 230 5.32 -9.38 0.46
N ILE A 231 4.69 -8.20 0.45
CA ILE A 231 3.55 -7.84 -0.41
C ILE A 231 3.91 -6.57 -1.16
N ILE A 232 3.76 -6.59 -2.49
CA ILE A 232 4.02 -5.44 -3.35
C ILE A 232 2.69 -4.83 -3.82
N ASN A 233 2.61 -3.52 -3.77
CA ASN A 233 1.50 -2.71 -4.24
C ASN A 233 1.98 -1.78 -5.36
N MET A 234 1.15 -1.60 -6.38
CA MET A 234 1.37 -0.66 -7.47
C MET A 234 0.03 -0.23 -8.05
N HIS A 235 0.00 0.83 -8.84
CA HIS A 235 -1.24 1.23 -9.50
C HIS A 235 -1.47 0.45 -10.80
N LYS A 236 -0.56 0.58 -11.78
CA LYS A 236 -0.71 -0.04 -13.11
C LYS A 236 -0.10 -1.44 -13.13
N PRO A 237 -0.90 -2.48 -13.43
CA PRO A 237 -0.42 -3.87 -13.34
C PRO A 237 0.36 -4.37 -14.56
N TYR A 238 0.08 -3.83 -15.77
CA TYR A 238 0.55 -4.42 -17.02
C TYR A 238 1.32 -3.49 -17.93
N ASP A 239 1.08 -2.19 -17.88
CA ASP A 239 1.71 -1.21 -18.76
C ASP A 239 3.10 -0.84 -18.26
N TRP A 240 4.06 -1.72 -18.51
CA TRP A 240 5.45 -1.51 -18.13
C TRP A 240 6.10 -0.51 -19.07
N ALA A 241 6.45 0.66 -18.57
CA ALA A 241 7.19 1.68 -19.33
C ALA A 241 8.69 1.35 -19.49
N GLY A 242 9.10 0.12 -19.24
CA GLY A 242 10.49 -0.31 -19.27
C GLY A 242 10.83 -1.21 -20.45
N SER A 243 12.13 -1.38 -20.65
CA SER A 243 12.68 -2.32 -21.62
C SER A 243 12.37 -3.77 -21.23
N TRP A 244 12.51 -4.68 -22.19
CA TRP A 244 12.40 -6.12 -21.94
C TRP A 244 13.33 -6.61 -20.81
N ASP A 245 14.55 -6.06 -20.73
CA ASP A 245 15.52 -6.44 -19.71
C ASP A 245 15.09 -5.97 -18.31
N GLU A 246 14.51 -4.79 -18.19
CA GLU A 246 13.95 -4.27 -16.93
C GLU A 246 12.75 -5.08 -16.46
N GLN A 247 11.85 -5.44 -17.37
CA GLN A 247 10.72 -6.33 -17.06
C GLN A 247 11.20 -7.70 -16.60
N LYS A 248 12.19 -8.27 -17.29
CA LYS A 248 12.81 -9.54 -16.91
C LYS A 248 13.50 -9.43 -15.54
N ARG A 249 14.21 -8.33 -15.29
CA ARG A 249 14.86 -8.06 -13.99
C ARG A 249 13.82 -8.01 -12.87
N PHE A 250 12.73 -7.27 -13.05
CA PHE A 250 11.66 -7.19 -12.05
C PHE A 250 11.07 -8.56 -11.74
N ARG A 251 10.72 -9.34 -12.76
CA ARG A 251 10.21 -10.71 -12.59
C ARG A 251 11.19 -11.58 -11.81
N ALA A 252 12.46 -11.60 -12.19
CA ALA A 252 13.48 -12.37 -11.50
C ALA A 252 13.64 -11.96 -10.03
N MET A 253 13.52 -10.66 -9.75
CA MET A 253 13.63 -10.07 -8.42
C MET A 253 12.50 -10.52 -7.50
N ILE A 254 11.24 -10.39 -7.92
CA ILE A 254 10.09 -10.76 -7.09
C ILE A 254 10.04 -12.27 -6.82
N GLU A 255 10.51 -13.09 -7.75
CA GLU A 255 10.66 -14.54 -7.57
C GLU A 255 11.81 -14.88 -6.62
N LYS A 256 13.00 -14.30 -6.85
CA LYS A 256 14.18 -14.49 -6.01
C LYS A 256 13.93 -14.16 -4.54
N TYR A 257 13.26 -13.06 -4.29
CA TYR A 257 12.95 -12.60 -2.93
C TYR A 257 11.62 -13.15 -2.41
N GLN A 258 10.97 -14.05 -3.15
CA GLN A 258 9.79 -14.79 -2.74
C GLN A 258 8.65 -13.85 -2.29
N VAL A 259 8.29 -12.88 -3.13
CA VAL A 259 7.10 -12.06 -2.91
C VAL A 259 5.87 -12.95 -2.80
N THR A 260 5.04 -12.74 -1.78
CA THR A 260 3.86 -13.56 -1.50
C THR A 260 2.72 -13.24 -2.46
N ALA A 261 2.42 -11.96 -2.62
CA ALA A 261 1.34 -11.48 -3.49
C ALA A 261 1.63 -10.04 -3.94
N MET A 262 0.95 -9.62 -5.00
CA MET A 262 0.94 -8.25 -5.50
C MET A 262 -0.50 -7.76 -5.60
N PHE A 263 -0.72 -6.46 -5.36
CA PHE A 263 -2.01 -5.80 -5.48
C PHE A 263 -1.89 -4.56 -6.36
N ALA A 264 -2.87 -4.36 -7.25
CA ALA A 264 -2.87 -3.25 -8.17
C ALA A 264 -4.28 -2.67 -8.36
N GLY A 265 -4.39 -1.50 -8.99
CA GLY A 265 -5.61 -0.82 -9.37
C GLY A 265 -5.75 -0.65 -10.86
N HIS A 266 -6.13 0.55 -11.32
CA HIS A 266 -6.21 0.99 -12.70
C HIS A 266 -7.37 0.42 -13.52
N PHE A 267 -7.67 -0.86 -13.40
CA PHE A 267 -8.76 -1.51 -14.11
C PHE A 267 -10.00 -1.58 -13.22
N HIS A 268 -10.83 -0.55 -13.29
CA HIS A 268 -11.97 -0.35 -12.38
C HIS A 268 -12.97 -1.50 -12.39
N ALA A 269 -13.23 -2.05 -13.59
CA ALA A 269 -14.23 -3.11 -13.77
C ALA A 269 -13.73 -4.50 -13.34
N ASP A 270 -12.42 -4.68 -13.17
CA ASP A 270 -11.80 -6.00 -13.02
C ASP A 270 -11.48 -6.34 -11.54
N GLY A 271 -12.17 -5.70 -10.60
CA GLY A 271 -12.00 -5.97 -9.17
C GLY A 271 -12.13 -7.46 -8.86
N GLY A 272 -11.16 -8.02 -8.11
CA GLY A 272 -11.09 -9.44 -7.81
C GLY A 272 -10.39 -10.29 -8.87
N SER A 273 -10.10 -9.76 -10.06
CA SER A 273 -9.34 -10.49 -11.08
C SER A 273 -7.94 -10.80 -10.58
N MET A 274 -7.47 -12.01 -10.91
CA MET A 274 -6.16 -12.51 -10.56
C MET A 274 -5.36 -12.85 -11.81
N SER A 275 -4.10 -12.45 -11.81
CA SER A 275 -3.10 -12.80 -12.83
C SER A 275 -1.76 -13.13 -12.18
N TYR A 276 -0.72 -13.31 -12.97
CA TYR A 276 0.61 -13.65 -12.46
C TYR A 276 1.71 -12.83 -13.16
N ILE A 277 2.66 -12.35 -12.38
CA ILE A 277 3.97 -11.90 -12.89
C ILE A 277 5.00 -12.95 -12.49
N GLY A 278 5.46 -13.74 -13.46
CA GLY A 278 6.23 -14.95 -13.15
C GLY A 278 5.39 -15.94 -12.35
N SER A 279 5.87 -16.32 -11.17
CA SER A 279 5.15 -17.20 -10.22
C SER A 279 4.41 -16.44 -9.10
N VAL A 280 4.41 -15.12 -9.12
CA VAL A 280 3.80 -14.29 -8.07
C VAL A 280 2.39 -13.89 -8.48
N PRO A 281 1.36 -14.22 -7.69
CA PRO A 281 -0.01 -13.82 -7.97
C PRO A 281 -0.19 -12.31 -7.77
N MET A 282 -0.97 -11.69 -8.67
CA MET A 282 -1.34 -10.30 -8.64
C MET A 282 -2.87 -10.17 -8.72
N PHE A 283 -3.43 -9.35 -7.84
CA PHE A 283 -4.85 -9.11 -7.68
C PHE A 283 -5.21 -7.67 -8.01
N LEU A 284 -6.36 -7.46 -8.65
CA LEU A 284 -6.89 -6.12 -8.93
C LEU A 284 -7.88 -5.70 -7.85
N SER A 285 -7.64 -4.53 -7.27
CA SER A 285 -8.39 -4.03 -6.10
C SER A 285 -9.76 -3.42 -6.46
N GLY A 286 -10.05 -3.22 -7.76
CA GLY A 286 -11.28 -2.56 -8.21
C GLY A 286 -11.24 -1.04 -8.04
N ALA A 287 -12.41 -0.41 -7.89
CA ALA A 287 -12.55 1.05 -7.81
C ALA A 287 -13.77 1.47 -6.97
N ALA A 288 -13.77 2.72 -6.51
CA ALA A 288 -14.93 3.30 -5.83
C ALA A 288 -16.14 3.40 -6.77
N SER A 289 -15.92 3.73 -8.06
CA SER A 289 -16.98 3.74 -9.09
C SER A 289 -17.72 2.41 -9.23
N ARG A 290 -17.05 1.30 -8.93
CA ARG A 290 -17.61 -0.06 -8.93
C ARG A 290 -17.99 -0.57 -7.55
N GLN A 291 -17.75 0.22 -6.49
CA GLN A 291 -17.99 -0.16 -5.10
C GLN A 291 -17.29 -1.48 -4.73
N THR A 292 -16.07 -1.67 -5.21
CA THR A 292 -15.28 -2.89 -5.03
C THR A 292 -13.95 -2.60 -4.37
N TYR A 293 -13.51 -3.51 -3.51
CA TYR A 293 -12.17 -3.54 -2.93
C TYR A 293 -11.84 -4.96 -2.44
N LEU A 294 -10.59 -5.20 -2.11
CA LEU A 294 -10.12 -6.49 -1.61
C LEU A 294 -9.86 -6.46 -0.11
N THR A 295 -10.12 -7.59 0.53
CA THR A 295 -9.59 -7.89 1.86
C THR A 295 -8.66 -9.09 1.77
N ALA A 296 -7.61 -9.11 2.58
CA ALA A 296 -6.74 -10.26 2.71
C ALA A 296 -6.67 -10.68 4.17
N SER A 297 -6.68 -11.99 4.41
CA SER A 297 -6.70 -12.56 5.77
C SER A 297 -5.74 -13.72 5.86
N PHE A 298 -4.87 -13.71 6.87
CA PHE A 298 -4.00 -14.85 7.14
C PHE A 298 -4.77 -16.01 7.78
N SER A 299 -4.42 -17.23 7.42
CA SER A 299 -4.83 -18.41 8.17
C SER A 299 -4.27 -18.37 9.60
N ARG A 300 -4.88 -19.14 10.52
CA ARG A 300 -4.43 -19.15 11.91
C ARG A 300 -2.97 -19.58 12.09
N ASP A 301 -2.49 -20.48 11.23
CA ASP A 301 -1.10 -20.95 11.22
C ASP A 301 -0.16 -20.06 10.39
N ARG A 302 -0.65 -18.96 9.86
CA ARG A 302 0.09 -17.97 9.04
C ARG A 302 0.66 -18.51 7.72
N LYS A 303 0.26 -19.71 7.28
CA LYS A 303 0.79 -20.34 6.07
C LYS A 303 0.02 -20.01 4.80
N GLN A 304 -1.17 -19.47 4.93
CA GLN A 304 -2.04 -19.10 3.83
C GLN A 304 -2.49 -17.65 3.96
N LEU A 305 -2.64 -16.99 2.82
CA LEU A 305 -3.27 -15.68 2.69
C LEU A 305 -4.50 -15.84 1.81
N GLU A 306 -5.69 -15.74 2.38
CA GLU A 306 -6.95 -15.70 1.65
C GLU A 306 -7.23 -14.27 1.19
N VAL A 307 -7.44 -14.09 -0.10
CA VAL A 307 -7.85 -12.83 -0.71
C VAL A 307 -9.32 -12.92 -1.09
N SER A 308 -10.12 -11.96 -0.65
CA SER A 308 -11.57 -11.92 -0.89
C SER A 308 -11.98 -10.60 -1.51
N LEU A 309 -12.91 -10.65 -2.46
CA LEU A 309 -13.53 -9.49 -3.09
C LEU A 309 -14.74 -9.03 -2.27
N VAL A 310 -14.79 -7.73 -2.01
CA VAL A 310 -15.98 -7.04 -1.54
C VAL A 310 -16.65 -6.35 -2.72
N GLU A 311 -17.92 -6.64 -2.94
CA GLU A 311 -18.76 -6.03 -3.98
C GLU A 311 -19.90 -5.24 -3.35
N GLY A 312 -20.29 -4.13 -4.00
CA GLY A 312 -21.36 -3.24 -3.52
C GLY A 312 -21.11 -2.71 -2.11
N ASN A 313 -19.83 -2.61 -1.70
CA ASN A 313 -19.42 -2.23 -0.34
C ASN A 313 -19.99 -3.14 0.77
N GLN A 314 -20.38 -4.39 0.45
CA GLN A 314 -21.00 -5.35 1.38
C GLN A 314 -19.96 -6.32 1.96
N TRP A 315 -19.02 -5.85 2.74
CA TRP A 315 -17.87 -6.63 3.21
C TRP A 315 -18.25 -7.92 3.98
N ARG A 316 -19.43 -7.98 4.62
CA ARG A 316 -19.91 -9.20 5.29
C ARG A 316 -20.30 -10.32 4.31
N LYS A 317 -20.49 -9.96 3.03
CA LYS A 317 -20.80 -10.88 1.94
C LYS A 317 -19.63 -11.06 0.98
N ARG A 318 -18.41 -10.66 1.40
CA ARG A 318 -17.23 -10.81 0.56
C ARG A 318 -17.05 -12.26 0.12
N THR A 319 -16.58 -12.45 -1.09
CA THR A 319 -16.36 -13.76 -1.71
C THR A 319 -14.89 -14.06 -1.85
N PRO A 320 -14.40 -15.26 -1.47
CA PRO A 320 -13.02 -15.64 -1.70
C PRO A 320 -12.68 -15.63 -3.19
N VAL A 321 -11.57 -14.97 -3.53
CA VAL A 321 -10.97 -14.97 -4.88
C VAL A 321 -9.94 -16.07 -5.00
N ALA A 322 -9.01 -16.11 -4.04
CA ALA A 322 -7.94 -17.09 -4.01
C ALA A 322 -7.37 -17.27 -2.59
N THR A 323 -6.73 -18.39 -2.38
CA THR A 323 -5.85 -18.65 -1.24
C THR A 323 -4.45 -18.90 -1.75
N VAL A 324 -3.49 -18.10 -1.30
CA VAL A 324 -2.10 -18.21 -1.74
C VAL A 324 -1.18 -18.63 -0.59
N PRO A 325 -0.15 -19.45 -0.86
CA PRO A 325 0.83 -19.80 0.17
C PRO A 325 1.63 -18.57 0.60
N VAL A 326 1.75 -18.36 1.90
CA VAL A 326 2.61 -17.32 2.46
C VAL A 326 4.06 -17.72 2.32
N LYS A 327 4.86 -16.83 1.73
CA LYS A 327 6.29 -17.04 1.51
C LYS A 327 7.09 -16.25 2.56
N SER A 328 7.47 -16.94 3.64
CA SER A 328 8.32 -16.41 4.72
C SER A 328 9.28 -17.48 5.22
N ILE A 329 10.46 -17.11 5.68
CA ILE A 329 11.37 -18.10 6.29
C ILE A 329 10.87 -18.63 7.63
N PHE A 330 9.99 -17.89 8.31
CA PHE A 330 9.39 -18.34 9.57
C PHE A 330 8.38 -19.47 9.36
N THR A 331 7.69 -19.51 8.23
CA THR A 331 6.75 -20.60 7.90
C THR A 331 7.44 -21.94 7.61
N SER A 332 8.74 -21.95 7.35
CA SER A 332 9.52 -23.17 7.09
C SER A 332 10.09 -23.81 8.34
N ARG A 333 9.92 -23.20 9.52
CA ARG A 333 10.48 -23.69 10.81
C ARG A 333 9.42 -24.23 11.77
N LEU A 334 8.15 -24.21 11.38
CA LEU A 334 7.03 -24.79 12.11
C LEU A 334 6.58 -26.09 11.42
#